data_394529f96cdfc4adbe9e39ff6c6f9cc1
#
_entry.id   394529f96cdfc4adbe9e39ff6c6f9cc1
#
_cell.length_a   1.000
_cell.length_b   1.000
_cell.length_c   1.000
_cell.angle_alpha   90.00
_cell.angle_beta   90.00
_cell.angle_gamma   90.00
#
_symmetry.space_group_name_H-M   'P 1'
#
loop_
_entity.id
_entity.type
_entity.pdbx_description
1 polymer ?
#
loop_
_entity_poly.entity_id
_entity_poly.type
_entity_poly.pdbx_seq_one_letter_code
_entity_poly.pdbx_strand_id
1 'polypeptide(L)'
;MPAEKKKVSVRKLILDYILITIGVLLYTFSWQAFVVPTGISGGGLVGLCTVLNYATGIPIPVFFGTINAALLVIGTIVLGRGFGFKTIYSIILSTVFFAILPNIQWIYDIGMNTIPVDSPQASLRYLVNPIIGGFLCAAGIALIFKRNGSTGGTDILALIINKYKDISPGKVFMYSDFCIVASIILLPEKHLSDVIFGYIFTIAFSYMVDLILTGSEQSVQVIIFSHKYQDVADTLMYEQNRGVTALDSVGWYSKQQSKVLIVVARKHQLKDITQAVKAVDPKAFISVSNVAAVYGLGFAEIKGSAKKKSQENRLKRLLKWIDS
;
A
#
# COMPACT_ATOMS: atom_id res chain seq x y z
N MET A 1 11.37 -20.05 -26.17
CA MET A 1 12.39 -19.01 -25.93
C MET A 1 12.60 -18.88 -24.44
N PRO A 2 13.82 -19.00 -23.93
CA PRO A 2 14.09 -18.81 -22.52
C PRO A 2 13.85 -17.33 -22.18
N ALA A 3 13.14 -17.08 -21.08
CA ALA A 3 12.88 -15.74 -20.58
C ALA A 3 14.21 -15.03 -20.30
N GLU A 4 14.50 -14.01 -21.06
CA GLU A 4 15.65 -13.13 -20.87
C GLU A 4 15.60 -12.57 -19.43
N LYS A 5 16.56 -12.94 -18.60
CA LYS A 5 16.75 -12.35 -17.27
C LYS A 5 17.09 -10.87 -17.49
N LYS A 6 16.11 -9.97 -17.40
CA LYS A 6 16.32 -8.54 -17.40
C LYS A 6 17.40 -8.22 -16.35
N LYS A 7 18.58 -7.82 -16.80
CA LYS A 7 19.66 -7.29 -15.92
C LYS A 7 19.07 -6.12 -15.15
N VAL A 8 18.91 -6.26 -13.84
CA VAL A 8 18.47 -5.16 -12.97
C VAL A 8 19.56 -4.11 -13.03
N SER A 9 19.24 -2.91 -13.50
CA SER A 9 20.18 -1.80 -13.54
C SER A 9 20.68 -1.49 -12.12
N VAL A 10 21.99 -1.42 -11.92
CA VAL A 10 22.62 -1.09 -10.64
C VAL A 10 22.04 0.22 -10.07
N ARG A 11 21.80 1.21 -10.92
CA ARG A 11 21.15 2.48 -10.53
C ARG A 11 19.76 2.26 -9.90
N LYS A 12 18.96 1.33 -10.44
CA LYS A 12 17.64 1.00 -9.89
C LYS A 12 17.76 0.32 -8.52
N LEU A 13 18.76 -0.56 -8.36
CA LEU A 13 19.01 -1.23 -7.09
C LEU A 13 19.41 -0.23 -6.00
N ILE A 14 20.34 0.67 -6.29
CA ILE A 14 20.77 1.73 -5.37
C ILE A 14 19.58 2.61 -4.97
N LEU A 15 18.77 3.03 -5.92
CA LEU A 15 17.57 3.84 -5.66
C LEU A 15 16.59 3.10 -4.75
N ASP A 16 16.40 1.79 -4.96
CA ASP A 16 15.52 0.98 -4.12
C ASP A 16 15.98 0.99 -2.65
N TYR A 17 17.28 0.79 -2.39
CA TYR A 17 17.83 0.80 -1.03
C TYR A 17 17.80 2.19 -0.38
N ILE A 18 18.07 3.26 -1.13
CA ILE A 18 17.93 4.64 -0.64
C ILE A 18 16.48 4.90 -0.20
N LEU A 19 15.50 4.54 -1.03
CA LEU A 19 14.09 4.76 -0.72
C LEU A 19 13.60 3.88 0.44
N ILE A 20 14.13 2.66 0.57
CA ILE A 20 13.88 1.83 1.75
C ILE A 20 14.46 2.49 3.00
N THR A 21 15.68 3.02 2.94
CA THR A 21 16.31 3.73 4.08
C THR A 21 15.47 4.91 4.53
N ILE A 22 15.02 5.75 3.59
CA ILE A 22 14.13 6.89 3.87
C ILE A 22 12.81 6.39 4.48
N GLY A 23 12.24 5.33 3.93
CA GLY A 23 11.00 4.73 4.43
C GLY A 23 11.15 4.21 5.87
N VAL A 24 12.24 3.50 6.17
CA VAL A 24 12.53 3.00 7.52
C VAL A 24 12.76 4.13 8.49
N LEU A 25 13.53 5.17 8.10
CA LEU A 25 13.76 6.35 8.92
C LEU A 25 12.42 7.06 9.26
N LEU A 26 11.57 7.26 8.25
CA LEU A 26 10.26 7.90 8.44
C LEU A 26 9.36 7.07 9.37
N TYR A 27 9.35 5.74 9.19
CA TYR A 27 8.62 4.82 10.04
C TYR A 27 9.10 4.87 11.49
N THR A 28 10.39 4.73 11.74
CA THR A 28 10.96 4.71 13.10
C THR A 28 10.90 6.07 13.78
N PHE A 29 11.11 7.16 13.02
CA PHE A 29 10.91 8.53 13.50
C PHE A 29 9.47 8.77 13.94
N SER A 30 8.49 8.36 13.12
CA SER A 30 7.07 8.50 13.43
C SER A 30 6.71 7.82 14.76
N TRP A 31 7.19 6.60 14.95
CA TRP A 31 7.01 5.87 16.21
C TRP A 31 7.60 6.63 17.39
N GLN A 32 8.85 7.08 17.27
CA GLN A 32 9.57 7.70 18.36
C GLN A 32 9.06 9.10 18.71
N ALA A 33 8.68 9.88 17.68
CA ALA A 33 8.22 11.24 17.88
C ALA A 33 6.75 11.32 18.33
N PHE A 34 5.86 10.46 17.79
CA PHE A 34 4.42 10.67 17.97
C PHE A 34 3.71 9.53 18.71
N VAL A 35 4.17 8.28 18.59
CA VAL A 35 3.48 7.14 19.23
C VAL A 35 4.02 6.89 20.64
N VAL A 36 5.34 6.78 20.77
CA VAL A 36 5.98 6.52 22.08
C VAL A 36 5.61 7.56 23.14
N PRO A 37 5.60 8.88 22.87
CA PRO A 37 5.26 9.89 23.88
C PRO A 37 3.82 9.79 24.42
N THR A 38 2.93 9.15 23.68
CA THR A 38 1.53 8.96 24.11
C THR A 38 1.32 7.72 24.98
N GLY A 39 2.34 6.86 25.10
CA GLY A 39 2.22 5.59 25.85
C GLY A 39 1.25 4.59 25.21
N ILE A 40 0.77 4.86 23.99
CA ILE A 40 -0.16 3.99 23.27
C ILE A 40 0.55 2.70 22.90
N SER A 41 -0.07 1.58 23.22
CA SER A 41 0.38 0.28 22.74
C SER A 41 -0.10 0.11 21.29
N GLY A 42 0.86 0.10 20.36
CA GLY A 42 0.56 -0.11 18.94
C GLY A 42 0.08 -1.53 18.64
N GLY A 43 -0.55 -1.69 17.48
CA GLY A 43 -0.82 -3.00 16.89
C GLY A 43 0.44 -3.70 16.38
N GLY A 44 0.27 -4.56 15.39
CA GLY A 44 1.36 -5.26 14.76
C GLY A 44 1.97 -6.38 15.61
N LEU A 45 3.09 -6.92 15.13
CA LEU A 45 3.73 -8.05 15.79
C LEU A 45 4.23 -7.74 17.20
N VAL A 46 4.67 -6.51 17.47
CA VAL A 46 5.15 -6.12 18.81
C VAL A 46 4.01 -6.16 19.81
N GLY A 47 2.84 -5.63 19.47
CA GLY A 47 1.64 -5.71 20.31
C GLY A 47 1.25 -7.16 20.62
N LEU A 48 1.25 -8.03 19.61
CA LEU A 48 0.99 -9.46 19.78
C LEU A 48 2.01 -10.11 20.73
N CYS A 49 3.30 -9.83 20.54
CA CYS A 49 4.36 -10.39 21.40
C CYS A 49 4.24 -9.91 22.84
N THR A 50 3.76 -8.69 23.07
CA THR A 50 3.52 -8.15 24.41
C THR A 50 2.39 -8.92 25.11
N VAL A 51 1.29 -9.19 24.43
CA VAL A 51 0.19 -9.99 24.97
C VAL A 51 0.65 -11.44 25.26
N LEU A 52 1.41 -12.04 24.35
CA LEU A 52 1.95 -13.40 24.53
C LEU A 52 2.94 -13.47 25.72
N ASN A 53 3.78 -12.46 25.89
CA ASN A 53 4.68 -12.36 27.04
C ASN A 53 3.90 -12.35 28.34
N TYR A 54 2.85 -11.53 28.44
CA TYR A 54 1.99 -11.49 29.60
C TYR A 54 1.32 -12.84 29.89
N ALA A 55 0.82 -13.52 28.87
CA ALA A 55 0.13 -14.81 29.03
C ALA A 55 1.07 -15.96 29.40
N THR A 56 2.35 -15.93 28.99
CA THR A 56 3.27 -17.06 29.10
C THR A 56 4.50 -16.81 29.96
N GLY A 57 4.83 -15.55 30.25
CA GLY A 57 6.08 -15.15 30.92
C GLY A 57 7.33 -15.22 30.03
N ILE A 58 7.22 -15.67 28.78
CA ILE A 58 8.36 -15.77 27.86
C ILE A 58 8.72 -14.36 27.37
N PRO A 59 10.01 -13.97 27.35
CA PRO A 59 10.43 -12.62 26.92
C PRO A 59 10.01 -12.25 25.52
N ILE A 60 9.56 -11.00 25.33
CA ILE A 60 9.11 -10.44 24.02
C ILE A 60 10.11 -10.71 22.90
N PRO A 61 11.45 -10.54 23.05
CA PRO A 61 12.41 -10.79 21.99
C PRO A 61 12.38 -12.21 21.44
N VAL A 62 12.03 -13.20 22.26
CA VAL A 62 11.96 -14.61 21.83
C VAL A 62 10.79 -14.80 20.87
N PHE A 63 9.58 -14.33 21.22
CA PHE A 63 8.42 -14.37 20.32
C PHE A 63 8.65 -13.55 19.06
N PHE A 64 9.16 -12.34 19.23
CA PHE A 64 9.40 -11.44 18.12
C PHE A 64 10.41 -12.03 17.12
N GLY A 65 11.52 -12.57 17.61
CA GLY A 65 12.54 -13.20 16.79
C GLY A 65 12.06 -14.47 16.07
N THR A 66 11.39 -15.36 16.77
CA THR A 66 10.90 -16.62 16.19
C THR A 66 9.79 -16.39 15.16
N ILE A 67 8.80 -15.56 15.47
CA ILE A 67 7.70 -15.26 14.54
C ILE A 67 8.22 -14.51 13.31
N ASN A 68 9.10 -13.51 13.49
CA ASN A 68 9.71 -12.80 12.36
C ASN A 68 10.57 -13.71 11.48
N ALA A 69 11.37 -14.61 12.08
CA ALA A 69 12.16 -15.56 11.31
C ALA A 69 11.27 -16.47 10.46
N ALA A 70 10.20 -17.02 11.05
CA ALA A 70 9.24 -17.84 10.32
C ALA A 70 8.55 -17.05 9.19
N LEU A 71 8.06 -15.84 9.47
CA LEU A 71 7.42 -14.98 8.49
C LEU A 71 8.37 -14.57 7.36
N LEU A 72 9.64 -14.29 7.67
CA LEU A 72 10.66 -13.94 6.69
C LEU A 72 10.94 -15.12 5.73
N VAL A 73 11.05 -16.34 6.27
CA VAL A 73 11.23 -17.56 5.44
C VAL A 73 10.04 -17.73 4.52
N ILE A 74 8.81 -17.70 5.06
CA ILE A 74 7.58 -17.85 4.30
C ILE A 74 7.47 -16.71 3.25
N GLY A 75 7.72 -15.47 3.67
CA GLY A 75 7.71 -14.30 2.79
C GLY A 75 8.73 -14.42 1.64
N THR A 76 9.93 -14.90 1.93
CA THR A 76 10.97 -15.09 0.92
C THR A 76 10.59 -16.18 -0.10
N ILE A 77 9.98 -17.27 0.35
CA ILE A 77 9.50 -18.36 -0.51
C ILE A 77 8.33 -17.85 -1.38
N VAL A 78 7.40 -17.11 -0.78
CA VAL A 78 6.17 -16.65 -1.44
C VAL A 78 6.41 -15.45 -2.35
N LEU A 79 7.13 -14.44 -1.86
CA LEU A 79 7.32 -13.13 -2.55
C LEU A 79 8.62 -13.09 -3.37
N GLY A 80 9.53 -14.02 -3.12
CA GLY A 80 10.78 -14.19 -3.85
C GLY A 80 12.03 -13.69 -3.11
N ARG A 81 13.20 -14.15 -3.58
CA ARG A 81 14.50 -13.85 -2.92
C ARG A 81 14.82 -12.36 -2.84
N GLY A 82 14.44 -11.58 -3.86
CA GLY A 82 14.65 -10.13 -3.86
C GLY A 82 13.89 -9.41 -2.74
N PHE A 83 12.71 -9.91 -2.37
CA PHE A 83 11.95 -9.46 -1.21
C PHE A 83 12.70 -9.78 0.09
N GLY A 84 13.19 -11.01 0.25
CA GLY A 84 13.89 -11.45 1.46
C GLY A 84 15.10 -10.57 1.78
N PHE A 85 15.97 -10.30 0.83
CA PHE A 85 17.14 -9.44 1.04
C PHE A 85 16.77 -8.01 1.45
N LYS A 86 15.80 -7.39 0.80
CA LYS A 86 15.34 -6.04 1.12
C LYS A 86 14.67 -5.98 2.49
N THR A 87 13.95 -7.04 2.86
CA THR A 87 13.30 -7.15 4.17
C THR A 87 14.32 -7.32 5.29
N ILE A 88 15.35 -8.17 5.11
CA ILE A 88 16.46 -8.29 6.08
C ILE A 88 17.13 -6.94 6.28
N TYR A 89 17.45 -6.24 5.20
CA TYR A 89 18.04 -4.90 5.27
C TYR A 89 17.15 -3.93 6.04
N SER A 90 15.85 -3.90 5.78
CA SER A 90 14.88 -3.03 6.47
C SER A 90 14.79 -3.36 7.96
N ILE A 91 14.78 -4.66 8.33
CA ILE A 91 14.72 -5.09 9.73
C ILE A 91 15.98 -4.67 10.50
N ILE A 92 17.17 -4.89 9.92
CA ILE A 92 18.43 -4.47 10.54
C ILE A 92 18.44 -2.94 10.73
N LEU A 93 18.09 -2.21 9.68
CA LEU A 93 18.10 -0.75 9.71
C LEU A 93 17.08 -0.17 10.71
N SER A 94 15.86 -0.74 10.77
CA SER A 94 14.85 -0.32 11.75
C SER A 94 15.30 -0.59 13.18
N THR A 95 15.96 -1.73 13.42
CA THR A 95 16.53 -2.05 14.73
C THR A 95 17.58 -1.02 15.16
N VAL A 96 18.48 -0.65 14.24
CA VAL A 96 19.50 0.39 14.48
C VAL A 96 18.83 1.74 14.78
N PHE A 97 17.85 2.15 14.00
CA PHE A 97 17.17 3.43 14.23
C PHE A 97 16.36 3.43 15.53
N PHE A 98 15.67 2.35 15.87
CA PHE A 98 15.00 2.22 17.17
C PHE A 98 15.95 2.22 18.36
N ALA A 99 17.21 1.84 18.17
CA ALA A 99 18.24 1.94 19.22
C ALA A 99 18.83 3.36 19.34
N ILE A 100 18.93 4.11 18.23
CA ILE A 100 19.58 5.43 18.20
C ILE A 100 18.59 6.56 18.49
N LEU A 101 17.42 6.56 17.85
CA LEU A 101 16.46 7.67 17.91
C LEU A 101 15.94 8.00 19.32
N PRO A 102 15.74 7.04 20.25
CA PRO A 102 15.34 7.34 21.62
C PRO A 102 16.35 8.20 22.39
N ASN A 103 17.64 8.15 22.01
CA ASN A 103 18.70 8.93 22.65
C ASN A 103 18.73 10.39 22.15
N ILE A 104 17.91 10.72 21.18
CA ILE A 104 17.83 12.06 20.57
C ILE A 104 16.62 12.79 21.18
N GLN A 105 16.83 13.51 22.26
CA GLN A 105 15.79 14.14 23.06
C GLN A 105 14.80 14.99 22.25
N TRP A 106 15.29 15.79 21.28
CA TRP A 106 14.42 16.66 20.50
C TRP A 106 13.38 15.92 19.66
N ILE A 107 13.62 14.64 19.32
CA ILE A 107 12.62 13.81 18.58
C ILE A 107 11.43 13.51 19.48
N TYR A 108 11.67 13.14 20.73
CA TYR A 108 10.63 12.93 21.73
C TYR A 108 9.88 14.23 22.03
N ASP A 109 10.62 15.34 22.17
CA ASP A 109 10.07 16.66 22.44
C ASP A 109 9.12 17.17 21.35
N ILE A 110 9.32 16.78 20.07
CA ILE A 110 8.37 17.10 18.99
C ILE A 110 6.97 16.60 19.35
N GLY A 111 6.83 15.33 19.72
CA GLY A 111 5.52 14.77 20.08
C GLY A 111 4.95 15.32 21.38
N MET A 112 5.82 15.59 22.36
CA MET A 112 5.41 16.21 23.62
C MET A 112 4.94 17.66 23.43
N ASN A 113 5.54 18.38 22.50
CA ASN A 113 5.23 19.79 22.21
C ASN A 113 4.24 19.99 21.06
N THR A 114 3.72 18.92 20.44
CA THR A 114 2.63 19.02 19.44
C THR A 114 1.45 19.81 20.00
N ILE A 115 1.12 19.54 21.27
CA ILE A 115 0.25 20.37 22.09
C ILE A 115 0.97 20.52 23.43
N PRO A 116 1.35 21.74 23.88
CA PRO A 116 2.11 21.94 25.09
C PRO A 116 1.46 21.31 26.31
N VAL A 117 2.28 20.73 27.20
CA VAL A 117 1.80 20.01 28.39
C VAL A 117 1.01 20.92 29.31
N ASP A 118 1.40 22.19 29.37
CA ASP A 118 0.79 23.19 30.25
C ASP A 118 -0.45 23.86 29.65
N SER A 119 -0.85 23.46 28.42
CA SER A 119 -2.04 24.03 27.78
C SER A 119 -3.32 23.38 28.29
N PRO A 120 -4.46 24.12 28.34
CA PRO A 120 -5.77 23.53 28.67
C PRO A 120 -6.17 22.38 27.75
N GLN A 121 -5.59 22.32 26.56
CA GLN A 121 -5.85 21.29 25.53
C GLN A 121 -4.83 20.15 25.54
N ALA A 122 -3.98 20.02 26.56
CA ALA A 122 -2.92 19.00 26.63
C ALA A 122 -3.43 17.56 26.38
N SER A 123 -4.67 17.25 26.80
CA SER A 123 -5.30 15.95 26.57
C SER A 123 -5.55 15.62 25.09
N LEU A 124 -5.71 16.64 24.23
CA LEU A 124 -5.87 16.42 22.78
C LEU A 124 -4.62 15.82 22.11
N ARG A 125 -3.47 15.89 22.75
CA ARG A 125 -2.23 15.25 22.29
C ARG A 125 -2.41 13.75 22.09
N TYR A 126 -3.16 13.10 22.98
CA TYR A 126 -3.45 11.67 22.87
C TYR A 126 -4.33 11.31 21.65
N LEU A 127 -5.01 12.30 21.08
CA LEU A 127 -5.78 12.14 19.83
C LEU A 127 -4.94 12.53 18.60
N VAL A 128 -4.25 13.66 18.66
CA VAL A 128 -3.55 14.24 17.51
C VAL A 128 -2.29 13.44 17.13
N ASN A 129 -1.50 13.07 18.13
CA ASN A 129 -0.25 12.34 17.88
C ASN A 129 -0.46 10.97 17.21
N PRO A 130 -1.42 10.11 17.59
CA PRO A 130 -1.71 8.87 16.87
C PRO A 130 -2.09 9.09 15.42
N ILE A 131 -2.81 10.17 15.11
CA ILE A 131 -3.20 10.49 13.74
C ILE A 131 -1.98 10.89 12.91
N ILE A 132 -1.18 11.84 13.39
CA ILE A 132 0.06 12.28 12.71
C ILE A 132 1.04 11.10 12.59
N GLY A 133 1.23 10.38 13.70
CA GLY A 133 2.09 9.20 13.73
C GLY A 133 1.63 8.12 12.76
N GLY A 134 0.33 7.83 12.71
CA GLY A 134 -0.26 6.88 11.76
C GLY A 134 0.01 7.27 10.31
N PHE A 135 -0.14 8.54 9.95
CA PHE A 135 0.10 9.03 8.60
C PHE A 135 1.57 8.94 8.19
N LEU A 136 2.49 9.39 9.04
CA LEU A 136 3.93 9.33 8.75
C LEU A 136 4.44 7.89 8.70
N CYS A 137 3.99 7.06 9.65
CA CYS A 137 4.29 5.63 9.68
C CYS A 137 3.85 4.95 8.38
N ALA A 138 2.62 5.22 7.94
CA ALA A 138 2.07 4.69 6.69
C ALA A 138 2.87 5.14 5.46
N ALA A 139 3.31 6.39 5.41
CA ALA A 139 4.16 6.88 4.33
C ALA A 139 5.50 6.12 4.28
N GLY A 140 6.13 5.88 5.44
CA GLY A 140 7.34 5.06 5.55
C GLY A 140 7.14 3.64 5.05
N ILE A 141 6.13 2.94 5.55
CA ILE A 141 5.80 1.56 5.15
C ILE A 141 5.45 1.48 3.66
N ALA A 142 4.67 2.43 3.13
CA ALA A 142 4.31 2.44 1.71
C ALA A 142 5.54 2.62 0.80
N LEU A 143 6.54 3.41 1.19
CA LEU A 143 7.81 3.52 0.46
C LEU A 143 8.53 2.18 0.41
N ILE A 144 8.62 1.48 1.53
CA ILE A 144 9.27 0.16 1.64
C ILE A 144 8.52 -0.87 0.78
N PHE A 145 7.19 -0.92 0.85
CA PHE A 145 6.35 -1.85 0.08
C PHE A 145 6.46 -1.62 -1.42
N LYS A 146 6.48 -0.37 -1.88
CA LYS A 146 6.69 -0.02 -3.30
C LYS A 146 8.04 -0.50 -3.84
N ARG A 147 9.01 -0.79 -2.97
CA ARG A 147 10.32 -1.34 -3.32
C ARG A 147 10.44 -2.85 -3.06
N ASN A 148 9.31 -3.52 -2.80
CA ASN A 148 9.26 -4.95 -2.45
C ASN A 148 10.12 -5.30 -1.23
N GLY A 149 10.04 -4.52 -0.18
CA GLY A 149 10.59 -4.77 1.14
C GLY A 149 9.48 -4.79 2.20
N SER A 150 9.84 -5.07 3.45
CA SER A 150 8.97 -5.04 4.62
C SER A 150 9.80 -4.74 5.86
N THR A 151 9.19 -4.19 6.90
CA THR A 151 9.85 -4.03 8.20
C THR A 151 9.76 -5.29 9.08
N GLY A 152 9.11 -6.33 8.58
CA GLY A 152 8.85 -7.57 9.31
C GLY A 152 7.43 -7.62 9.89
N GLY A 153 7.13 -8.66 10.69
CA GLY A 153 5.85 -8.76 11.39
C GLY A 153 4.64 -8.92 10.49
N THR A 154 3.54 -8.28 10.90
CA THR A 154 2.25 -8.29 10.18
C THR A 154 2.36 -7.74 8.75
N ASP A 155 3.37 -6.94 8.46
CA ASP A 155 3.70 -6.43 7.13
C ASP A 155 3.86 -7.56 6.10
N ILE A 156 4.60 -8.62 6.49
CA ILE A 156 4.82 -9.77 5.61
C ILE A 156 3.51 -10.50 5.33
N LEU A 157 2.66 -10.66 6.36
CA LEU A 157 1.33 -11.25 6.19
C LEU A 157 0.47 -10.42 5.25
N ALA A 158 0.48 -9.09 5.39
CA ALA A 158 -0.27 -8.20 4.52
C ALA A 158 0.15 -8.34 3.05
N LEU A 159 1.44 -8.39 2.78
CA LEU A 159 1.97 -8.57 1.42
C LEU A 159 1.66 -9.96 0.85
N ILE A 160 1.73 -11.02 1.67
CA ILE A 160 1.37 -12.39 1.25
C ILE A 160 -0.12 -12.46 0.90
N ILE A 161 -1.00 -11.93 1.76
CA ILE A 161 -2.45 -11.94 1.53
C ILE A 161 -2.78 -11.12 0.28
N ASN A 162 -2.21 -9.91 0.14
CA ASN A 162 -2.40 -9.07 -1.04
C ASN A 162 -1.97 -9.75 -2.34
N LYS A 163 -0.92 -10.60 -2.30
CA LYS A 163 -0.47 -11.34 -3.49
C LYS A 163 -1.52 -12.34 -4.01
N TYR A 164 -2.27 -12.98 -3.12
CA TYR A 164 -3.21 -14.05 -3.48
C TYR A 164 -4.67 -13.63 -3.50
N LYS A 165 -5.01 -12.57 -2.76
CA LYS A 165 -6.39 -12.05 -2.65
C LYS A 165 -6.39 -10.57 -3.00
N ASP A 166 -7.51 -10.09 -3.55
CA ASP A 166 -7.74 -8.67 -3.80
C ASP A 166 -8.13 -7.91 -2.52
N ILE A 167 -7.27 -8.05 -1.50
CA ILE A 167 -7.40 -7.33 -0.23
C ILE A 167 -6.20 -6.41 -0.13
N SER A 168 -6.45 -5.12 0.06
CA SER A 168 -5.39 -4.14 0.21
C SER A 168 -4.57 -4.37 1.49
N PRO A 169 -3.28 -4.03 1.50
CA PRO A 169 -2.44 -4.16 2.69
C PRO A 169 -3.00 -3.43 3.91
N GLY A 170 -3.56 -2.23 3.74
CA GLY A 170 -4.17 -1.48 4.83
C GLY A 170 -5.37 -2.18 5.45
N LYS A 171 -6.21 -2.84 4.64
CA LYS A 171 -7.30 -3.67 5.18
C LYS A 171 -6.78 -4.85 6.01
N VAL A 172 -5.68 -5.47 5.58
CA VAL A 172 -5.07 -6.57 6.36
C VAL A 172 -4.55 -6.03 7.69
N PHE A 173 -3.87 -4.88 7.70
CA PHE A 173 -3.45 -4.22 8.93
C PHE A 173 -4.64 -3.89 9.82
N MET A 174 -5.68 -3.29 9.26
CA MET A 174 -6.87 -2.93 10.04
C MET A 174 -7.48 -4.14 10.74
N TYR A 175 -7.61 -5.28 10.06
CA TYR A 175 -8.17 -6.49 10.67
C TYR A 175 -7.24 -7.16 11.68
N SER A 176 -5.94 -7.29 11.36
CA SER A 176 -4.97 -7.91 12.27
C SER A 176 -4.75 -7.07 13.52
N ASP A 177 -4.53 -5.78 13.32
CA ASP A 177 -4.21 -4.88 14.43
C ASP A 177 -5.45 -4.56 15.28
N PHE A 178 -6.66 -4.58 14.70
CA PHE A 178 -7.88 -4.47 15.48
C PHE A 178 -7.98 -5.56 16.55
N CYS A 179 -7.71 -6.81 16.20
CA CYS A 179 -7.69 -7.92 17.16
C CYS A 179 -6.56 -7.79 18.18
N ILE A 180 -5.36 -7.38 17.72
CA ILE A 180 -4.19 -7.22 18.59
C ILE A 180 -4.40 -6.09 19.58
N VAL A 181 -4.87 -4.93 19.13
CA VAL A 181 -5.15 -3.77 20.00
C VAL A 181 -6.28 -4.08 20.98
N ALA A 182 -7.34 -4.81 20.56
CA ALA A 182 -8.36 -5.27 21.51
C ALA A 182 -7.78 -6.14 22.63
N SER A 183 -6.84 -7.02 22.30
CA SER A 183 -6.23 -7.93 23.28
C SER A 183 -5.35 -7.23 24.32
N ILE A 184 -4.93 -5.99 24.06
CA ILE A 184 -4.13 -5.18 25.01
C ILE A 184 -4.90 -4.87 26.30
N ILE A 185 -6.24 -4.84 26.26
CA ILE A 185 -7.07 -4.66 27.46
C ILE A 185 -6.84 -5.75 28.52
N LEU A 186 -6.32 -6.91 28.11
CA LEU A 186 -6.00 -8.03 29.01
C LEU A 186 -4.70 -7.79 29.80
N LEU A 187 -3.92 -6.76 29.44
CA LEU A 187 -2.67 -6.42 30.13
C LEU A 187 -2.96 -5.62 31.40
N PRO A 188 -2.28 -5.89 32.53
CA PRO A 188 -2.34 -5.05 33.70
C PRO A 188 -1.88 -3.63 33.34
N GLU A 189 -2.43 -2.64 34.04
CA GLU A 189 -2.12 -1.22 33.86
C GLU A 189 -2.57 -0.61 32.53
N LYS A 190 -3.31 -1.37 31.68
CA LYS A 190 -3.90 -0.86 30.45
C LYS A 190 -5.39 -0.58 30.62
N HIS A 191 -5.83 0.53 30.05
CA HIS A 191 -7.18 1.02 30.16
C HIS A 191 -7.88 1.02 28.79
N LEU A 192 -9.20 1.14 28.82
CA LEU A 192 -10.01 1.25 27.58
C LEU A 192 -9.57 2.44 26.71
N SER A 193 -9.07 3.52 27.33
CA SER A 193 -8.50 4.67 26.61
C SER A 193 -7.32 4.28 25.71
N ASP A 194 -6.43 3.38 26.17
CA ASP A 194 -5.27 2.93 25.38
C ASP A 194 -5.71 2.16 24.14
N VAL A 195 -6.76 1.36 24.28
CA VAL A 195 -7.39 0.62 23.16
C VAL A 195 -8.01 1.60 22.16
N ILE A 196 -8.76 2.61 22.64
CA ILE A 196 -9.39 3.62 21.78
C ILE A 196 -8.34 4.39 20.97
N PHE A 197 -7.29 4.88 21.64
CA PHE A 197 -6.21 5.60 20.96
C PHE A 197 -5.39 4.71 20.03
N GLY A 198 -5.19 3.43 20.40
CA GLY A 198 -4.60 2.41 19.50
C GLY A 198 -5.42 2.20 18.23
N TYR A 199 -6.74 2.20 18.34
CA TYR A 199 -7.62 2.12 17.16
C TYR A 199 -7.54 3.37 16.28
N ILE A 200 -7.46 4.55 16.88
CA ILE A 200 -7.29 5.80 16.12
C ILE A 200 -5.99 5.73 15.29
N PHE A 201 -4.89 5.31 15.90
CA PHE A 201 -3.64 5.08 15.19
C PHE A 201 -3.80 4.05 14.06
N THR A 202 -4.37 2.88 14.36
CA THR A 202 -4.55 1.80 13.39
C THR A 202 -5.41 2.22 12.20
N ILE A 203 -6.51 2.95 12.44
CA ILE A 203 -7.38 3.46 11.37
C ILE A 203 -6.64 4.47 10.51
N ALA A 204 -5.96 5.44 11.10
CA ALA A 204 -5.19 6.46 10.39
C ALA A 204 -4.06 5.82 9.56
N PHE A 205 -3.32 4.89 10.15
CA PHE A 205 -2.25 4.14 9.51
C PHE A 205 -2.76 3.30 8.33
N SER A 206 -3.76 2.45 8.57
CA SER A 206 -4.30 1.53 7.57
C SER A 206 -4.91 2.27 6.37
N TYR A 207 -5.69 3.32 6.65
CA TYR A 207 -6.29 4.16 5.60
C TYR A 207 -5.22 4.83 4.74
N MET A 208 -4.19 5.39 5.38
CA MET A 208 -3.13 6.10 4.66
C MET A 208 -2.22 5.16 3.86
N VAL A 209 -1.93 3.96 4.39
CA VAL A 209 -1.21 2.91 3.62
C VAL A 209 -1.96 2.61 2.32
N ASP A 210 -3.27 2.36 2.41
CA ASP A 210 -4.08 2.07 1.24
C ASP A 210 -4.16 3.25 0.28
N LEU A 211 -4.30 4.47 0.78
CA LEU A 211 -4.31 5.67 -0.04
C LEU A 211 -3.01 5.83 -0.84
N ILE A 212 -1.85 5.61 -0.22
CA ILE A 212 -0.55 5.77 -0.88
C ILE A 212 -0.25 4.61 -1.83
N LEU A 213 -0.65 3.39 -1.47
CA LEU A 213 -0.37 2.20 -2.30
C LEU A 213 -1.34 2.09 -3.48
N THR A 214 -2.62 2.30 -3.22
CA THR A 214 -3.69 2.06 -4.20
C THR A 214 -4.14 3.33 -4.90
N GLY A 215 -3.98 4.49 -4.27
CA GLY A 215 -4.44 5.78 -4.81
C GLY A 215 -3.84 6.16 -6.16
N SER A 216 -2.60 5.71 -6.45
CA SER A 216 -1.93 5.91 -7.74
C SER A 216 -2.39 4.93 -8.84
N GLU A 217 -3.07 3.84 -8.48
CA GLU A 217 -3.52 2.79 -9.40
C GLU A 217 -5.02 2.89 -9.74
N GLN A 218 -5.72 3.87 -9.16
CA GLN A 218 -7.13 4.08 -9.46
C GLN A 218 -7.33 4.31 -10.96
N SER A 219 -8.31 3.61 -11.52
CA SER A 219 -8.71 3.73 -12.92
C SER A 219 -10.00 4.52 -13.02
N VAL A 220 -10.13 5.26 -14.12
CA VAL A 220 -11.31 6.03 -14.46
C VAL A 220 -11.81 5.61 -15.84
N GLN A 221 -13.11 5.61 -15.99
CA GLN A 221 -13.77 5.53 -17.29
C GLN A 221 -14.20 6.94 -17.68
N VAL A 222 -13.77 7.36 -18.87
CA VAL A 222 -14.09 8.66 -19.46
C VAL A 222 -15.03 8.42 -20.62
N ILE A 223 -16.22 8.96 -20.55
CA ILE A 223 -17.20 8.94 -21.62
C ILE A 223 -17.24 10.33 -22.24
N ILE A 224 -17.02 10.39 -23.57
CA ILE A 224 -16.86 11.64 -24.31
C ILE A 224 -17.95 11.75 -25.37
N PHE A 225 -18.68 12.83 -25.33
CA PHE A 225 -19.69 13.23 -26.29
C PHE A 225 -19.17 14.43 -27.08
N SER A 226 -18.86 14.23 -28.36
CA SER A 226 -18.32 15.25 -29.25
C SER A 226 -18.84 15.10 -30.67
N HIS A 227 -19.14 16.18 -31.34
CA HIS A 227 -19.43 16.15 -32.78
C HIS A 227 -18.17 15.86 -33.61
N LYS A 228 -16.97 16.18 -33.06
CA LYS A 228 -15.67 15.89 -33.65
C LYS A 228 -15.08 14.58 -33.13
N TYR A 229 -15.91 13.56 -32.96
CA TYR A 229 -15.52 12.31 -32.31
C TYR A 229 -14.33 11.60 -33.00
N GLN A 230 -14.20 11.77 -34.35
CA GLN A 230 -13.08 11.17 -35.12
C GLN A 230 -11.75 11.82 -34.69
N ASP A 231 -11.65 13.14 -34.79
CA ASP A 231 -10.43 13.89 -34.45
C ASP A 231 -10.05 13.68 -32.97
N VAL A 232 -11.05 13.63 -32.08
CA VAL A 232 -10.84 13.33 -30.65
C VAL A 232 -10.31 11.91 -30.45
N ALA A 233 -10.87 10.93 -31.17
CA ALA A 233 -10.41 9.54 -31.06
C ALA A 233 -8.97 9.39 -31.55
N ASP A 234 -8.64 10.02 -32.69
CA ASP A 234 -7.29 9.97 -33.28
C ASP A 234 -6.26 10.64 -32.35
N THR A 235 -6.58 11.82 -31.80
CA THR A 235 -5.70 12.51 -30.83
C THR A 235 -5.46 11.63 -29.60
N LEU A 236 -6.49 11.00 -29.05
CA LEU A 236 -6.32 10.13 -27.87
C LEU A 236 -5.55 8.85 -28.18
N MET A 237 -5.71 8.28 -29.38
CA MET A 237 -4.99 7.09 -29.81
C MET A 237 -3.51 7.39 -30.12
N TYR A 238 -3.25 8.41 -30.93
CA TYR A 238 -1.91 8.65 -31.46
C TYR A 238 -1.03 9.51 -30.57
N GLU A 239 -1.61 10.53 -29.90
CA GLU A 239 -0.84 11.43 -29.03
C GLU A 239 -0.79 10.96 -27.58
N GLN A 240 -1.92 10.42 -27.06
CA GLN A 240 -2.03 9.97 -25.68
C GLN A 240 -1.78 8.46 -25.52
N ASN A 241 -1.60 7.72 -26.63
CA ASN A 241 -1.38 6.27 -26.65
C ASN A 241 -2.43 5.50 -25.82
N ARG A 242 -3.73 5.81 -26.06
CA ARG A 242 -4.86 5.23 -25.33
C ARG A 242 -5.82 4.50 -26.28
N GLY A 243 -6.26 3.32 -25.83
CA GLY A 243 -7.34 2.62 -26.53
C GLY A 243 -8.65 3.42 -26.39
N VAL A 244 -9.30 3.64 -27.52
CA VAL A 244 -10.59 4.33 -27.59
C VAL A 244 -11.61 3.37 -28.18
N THR A 245 -12.77 3.24 -27.53
CA THR A 245 -13.90 2.49 -28.03
C THR A 245 -15.00 3.47 -28.44
N ALA A 246 -15.46 3.39 -29.69
CA ALA A 246 -16.57 4.19 -30.19
C ALA A 246 -17.85 3.36 -30.20
N LEU A 247 -18.91 3.89 -29.56
CA LEU A 247 -20.26 3.31 -29.60
C LEU A 247 -21.17 4.18 -30.46
N ASP A 248 -21.98 3.55 -31.30
CA ASP A 248 -23.01 4.23 -32.06
C ASP A 248 -24.09 4.78 -31.11
N SER A 249 -24.46 6.02 -31.27
CA SER A 249 -25.42 6.71 -30.45
C SER A 249 -26.34 7.59 -31.30
N VAL A 250 -27.54 7.82 -30.80
CA VAL A 250 -28.51 8.75 -31.41
C VAL A 250 -28.91 9.78 -30.35
N GLY A 251 -28.70 11.04 -30.65
CA GLY A 251 -29.18 12.12 -29.80
C GLY A 251 -30.71 12.10 -29.75
N TRP A 252 -31.30 11.82 -28.58
CA TRP A 252 -32.75 11.66 -28.48
C TRP A 252 -33.53 12.92 -28.87
N TYR A 253 -33.00 14.09 -28.53
CA TYR A 253 -33.58 15.40 -28.89
C TYR A 253 -33.31 15.76 -30.36
N SER A 254 -32.05 15.70 -30.77
CA SER A 254 -31.62 16.13 -32.12
C SER A 254 -31.95 15.13 -33.23
N LYS A 255 -32.23 13.86 -32.86
CA LYS A 255 -32.39 12.69 -33.76
C LYS A 255 -31.18 12.46 -34.70
N GLN A 256 -30.04 13.09 -34.39
CA GLN A 256 -28.79 12.94 -35.13
C GLN A 256 -28.01 11.73 -34.66
N GLN A 257 -27.46 11.00 -35.60
CA GLN A 257 -26.50 9.90 -35.35
C GLN A 257 -25.14 10.50 -34.97
N SER A 258 -24.51 9.95 -33.96
CA SER A 258 -23.20 10.34 -33.45
C SER A 258 -22.50 9.12 -32.86
N LYS A 259 -21.25 9.28 -32.46
CA LYS A 259 -20.55 8.26 -31.69
C LYS A 259 -20.14 8.79 -30.31
N VAL A 260 -20.34 7.97 -29.32
CA VAL A 260 -19.83 8.20 -27.95
C VAL A 260 -18.53 7.48 -27.80
N LEU A 261 -17.48 8.16 -27.34
CA LEU A 261 -16.17 7.56 -27.11
C LEU A 261 -16.04 7.14 -25.65
N ILE A 262 -15.54 5.94 -25.44
CA ILE A 262 -15.22 5.41 -24.11
C ILE A 262 -13.71 5.16 -24.03
N VAL A 263 -13.08 5.74 -23.01
CA VAL A 263 -11.67 5.57 -22.72
C VAL A 263 -11.52 5.12 -21.27
N VAL A 264 -10.74 4.08 -21.04
CA VAL A 264 -10.35 3.66 -19.69
C VAL A 264 -8.89 4.04 -19.48
N ALA A 265 -8.63 4.79 -18.42
CA ALA A 265 -7.30 5.32 -18.13
C ALA A 265 -7.01 5.30 -16.63
N ARG A 266 -5.75 5.49 -16.25
CA ARG A 266 -5.39 5.71 -14.85
C ARG A 266 -5.76 7.14 -14.43
N LYS A 267 -6.17 7.32 -13.19
CA LYS A 267 -6.65 8.62 -12.66
C LYS A 267 -5.67 9.78 -12.88
N HIS A 268 -4.37 9.53 -12.79
CA HIS A 268 -3.36 10.57 -13.01
C HIS A 268 -3.31 11.07 -14.47
N GLN A 269 -3.81 10.29 -15.43
CA GLN A 269 -3.85 10.63 -16.87
C GLN A 269 -5.13 11.39 -17.26
N LEU A 270 -6.08 11.51 -16.34
CA LEU A 270 -7.36 12.16 -16.60
C LEU A 270 -7.19 13.62 -17.05
N LYS A 271 -6.23 14.34 -16.45
CA LYS A 271 -5.94 15.72 -16.80
C LYS A 271 -5.49 15.85 -18.27
N ASP A 272 -4.56 15.00 -18.69
CA ASP A 272 -4.00 15.05 -20.04
C ASP A 272 -5.08 14.68 -21.08
N ILE A 273 -5.88 13.63 -20.78
CA ILE A 273 -7.02 13.23 -21.62
C ILE A 273 -8.04 14.35 -21.77
N THR A 274 -8.44 14.99 -20.67
CA THR A 274 -9.45 16.07 -20.71
C THR A 274 -8.93 17.31 -21.43
N GLN A 275 -7.65 17.63 -21.29
CA GLN A 275 -7.02 18.74 -22.03
C GLN A 275 -6.94 18.43 -23.51
N ALA A 276 -6.54 17.23 -23.94
CA ALA A 276 -6.50 16.82 -25.32
C ALA A 276 -7.88 16.88 -25.99
N VAL A 277 -8.91 16.36 -25.31
CA VAL A 277 -10.29 16.45 -25.82
C VAL A 277 -10.75 17.91 -26.00
N LYS A 278 -10.49 18.76 -25.00
CA LYS A 278 -10.90 20.16 -25.04
C LYS A 278 -10.12 21.01 -26.05
N ALA A 279 -8.89 20.62 -26.37
CA ALA A 279 -8.11 21.25 -27.44
C ALA A 279 -8.73 21.01 -28.82
N VAL A 280 -9.27 19.80 -29.07
CA VAL A 280 -9.93 19.43 -30.34
C VAL A 280 -11.36 19.96 -30.41
N ASP A 281 -12.12 19.75 -29.33
CA ASP A 281 -13.51 20.21 -29.23
C ASP A 281 -13.79 20.88 -27.88
N PRO A 282 -13.72 22.21 -27.79
CA PRO A 282 -14.05 22.96 -26.57
C PRO A 282 -15.48 22.73 -26.05
N LYS A 283 -16.40 22.32 -26.94
CA LYS A 283 -17.81 22.07 -26.59
C LYS A 283 -18.08 20.62 -26.22
N ALA A 284 -17.09 19.72 -26.31
CA ALA A 284 -17.25 18.33 -25.93
C ALA A 284 -17.76 18.19 -24.49
N PHE A 285 -18.72 17.31 -24.28
CA PHE A 285 -19.18 16.92 -22.94
C PHE A 285 -18.43 15.68 -22.50
N ILE A 286 -17.85 15.72 -21.30
CA ILE A 286 -17.01 14.66 -20.74
C ILE A 286 -17.60 14.22 -19.41
N SER A 287 -17.96 12.95 -19.31
CA SER A 287 -18.39 12.30 -18.07
C SER A 287 -17.27 11.40 -17.55
N VAL A 288 -16.95 11.50 -16.27
CA VAL A 288 -15.89 10.70 -15.65
C VAL A 288 -16.47 9.92 -14.49
N SER A 289 -16.23 8.62 -14.49
CA SER A 289 -16.60 7.72 -13.38
C SER A 289 -15.38 6.94 -12.89
N ASN A 290 -15.32 6.71 -11.57
CA ASN A 290 -14.30 5.82 -11.00
C ASN A 290 -14.68 4.36 -11.34
N VAL A 291 -13.69 3.58 -11.76
CA VAL A 291 -13.84 2.15 -12.01
C VAL A 291 -13.24 1.38 -10.84
N ALA A 292 -14.00 0.48 -10.26
CA ALA A 292 -13.58 -0.30 -9.09
C ALA A 292 -12.34 -1.17 -9.39
N ALA A 293 -12.26 -1.75 -10.59
CA ALA A 293 -11.11 -2.53 -11.05
C ALA A 293 -11.09 -2.61 -12.57
N VAL A 294 -9.88 -2.60 -13.15
CA VAL A 294 -9.66 -2.83 -14.58
C VAL A 294 -8.55 -3.88 -14.71
N TYR A 295 -8.83 -4.91 -15.51
CA TYR A 295 -7.89 -5.99 -15.78
C TYR A 295 -7.62 -6.10 -17.27
N GLY A 296 -6.39 -6.46 -17.64
CA GLY A 296 -5.99 -6.72 -19.02
C GLY A 296 -4.80 -5.90 -19.47
N LEU A 297 -4.61 -5.82 -20.81
CA LEU A 297 -3.46 -5.14 -21.43
C LEU A 297 -3.35 -3.67 -20.97
N GLY A 298 -2.22 -3.32 -20.36
CA GLY A 298 -1.96 -1.97 -19.82
C GLY A 298 -2.47 -1.73 -18.39
N PHE A 299 -3.19 -2.69 -17.79
CA PHE A 299 -3.73 -2.65 -16.44
C PHE A 299 -3.28 -3.85 -15.61
N ALA A 300 -3.86 -4.02 -14.42
CA ALA A 300 -3.52 -5.12 -13.53
C ALA A 300 -3.89 -6.49 -14.13
N GLU A 301 -3.06 -7.51 -13.86
CA GLU A 301 -3.41 -8.89 -14.20
C GLU A 301 -4.40 -9.47 -13.18
N ILE A 302 -5.31 -10.35 -13.62
CA ILE A 302 -6.23 -11.06 -12.74
C ILE A 302 -5.43 -11.97 -11.81
N LYS A 303 -5.45 -11.68 -10.50
CA LYS A 303 -4.79 -12.50 -9.49
C LYS A 303 -5.41 -13.92 -9.49
N GLY A 304 -4.59 -14.94 -9.70
CA GLY A 304 -5.05 -16.34 -9.82
C GLY A 304 -4.94 -16.95 -11.23
N SER A 305 -4.94 -16.17 -12.30
CA SER A 305 -4.73 -16.66 -13.67
C SER A 305 -3.32 -17.24 -13.87
N ALA A 306 -2.31 -16.65 -13.24
CA ALA A 306 -0.93 -17.15 -13.28
C ALA A 306 -0.78 -18.55 -12.66
N LYS A 307 -1.58 -18.89 -11.65
CA LYS A 307 -1.55 -20.20 -10.98
C LYS A 307 -2.12 -21.28 -11.89
N LYS A 308 -3.19 -20.98 -12.63
CA LYS A 308 -3.81 -21.89 -13.59
C LYS A 308 -2.86 -22.18 -14.78
N LYS A 309 -2.23 -21.15 -15.30
CA LYS A 309 -1.25 -21.25 -16.40
C LYS A 309 0.04 -21.99 -15.99
N SER A 310 0.49 -21.81 -14.76
CA SER A 310 1.64 -22.53 -14.20
C SER A 310 1.32 -24.01 -13.96
N GLN A 311 0.12 -24.35 -13.45
CA GLN A 311 -0.33 -25.74 -13.30
C GLN A 311 -0.51 -26.41 -14.64
N GLU A 312 -1.11 -25.75 -15.61
CA GLU A 312 -1.30 -26.25 -16.97
C GLU A 312 0.03 -26.52 -17.68
N ASN A 313 1.01 -25.62 -17.51
CA ASN A 313 2.36 -25.82 -18.05
C ASN A 313 3.13 -26.94 -17.33
N ARG A 314 2.88 -27.14 -16.03
CA ARG A 314 3.46 -28.23 -15.25
C ARG A 314 2.85 -29.57 -15.66
N LEU A 315 1.54 -29.62 -15.88
CA LEU A 315 0.82 -30.78 -16.39
C LEU A 315 1.27 -31.15 -17.79
N LYS A 316 1.38 -30.18 -18.70
CA LYS A 316 1.91 -30.40 -20.07
C LYS A 316 3.35 -30.91 -20.07
N ARG A 317 4.21 -30.48 -19.13
CA ARG A 317 5.57 -31.02 -19.00
C ARG A 317 5.59 -32.45 -18.45
N LEU A 318 4.71 -32.77 -17.50
CA LEU A 318 4.58 -34.14 -16.96
C LEU A 318 4.03 -35.09 -18.02
N LEU A 319 3.02 -34.70 -18.76
CA LEU A 319 2.48 -35.51 -19.86
C LEU A 319 3.53 -35.76 -20.94
N LYS A 320 4.30 -34.75 -21.32
CA LYS A 320 5.38 -34.89 -22.30
C LYS A 320 6.54 -35.78 -21.83
N TRP A 321 6.70 -35.97 -20.51
CA TRP A 321 7.70 -36.84 -19.93
C TRP A 321 7.20 -38.31 -19.82
N ILE A 322 5.88 -38.50 -19.75
CA ILE A 322 5.24 -39.83 -19.73
C ILE A 322 5.16 -40.42 -21.17
N ASP A 323 5.07 -39.55 -22.20
CA ASP A 323 4.98 -39.92 -23.63
C ASP A 323 6.37 -40.07 -24.28
N SER A 324 7.47 -39.89 -23.53
CA SER A 324 8.87 -40.07 -23.97
C SER A 324 9.50 -41.27 -23.30
#